data_aaf4ae0a3a463e207cba451133d0641d
#
_entry.id   aaf4ae0a3a463e207cba451133d0641d
#
_cell.length_a   1.000
_cell.length_b   1.000
_cell.length_c   1.000
_cell.angle_alpha   90.00
_cell.angle_beta   90.00
_cell.angle_gamma   90.00
#
_symmetry.space_group_name_H-M   'P 1'
#
loop_
_entity.id
_entity.type
_entity.pdbx_description
1 polymer ?
#
loop_
_entity_poly.entity_id
_entity_poly.type
_entity_poly.pdbx_seq_one_letter_code
_entity_poly.pdbx_strand_id
1 'polypeptide(L)'
;MQTLLGTIRPERAYFHCAECRQGHVPLDHQLGLGADSLSGGLEEALCLLAARMPLEEAADTLRRLLLLQADDNTVQRAVLRVGSELAALQKRRAKQAWQRAQPPKMEVDEPPERLYITVDGTTAHLQEGWKEVKVGAIYETEQVSQPDGSIDIRAVRITYVVSFEEAQTFARHVYLEAARRGLHHAQEVVVLGDGAEWIWNRIAPFCDRPVEIVDFYHGTEHVWNAGQALYGEGTEETEQWVTQRLGELLEQGPDALLTSLWTASTGAPAKVKSILGREINYFDKHKQRMQYPKLRAAGYHIGSGSVESACKRIIGAR
;
A
#
# COMPACT_ATOMS: atom_id res chain seq x y z
N MET A 1 14.66 34.22 -0.21
CA MET A 1 13.58 33.23 -0.29
C MET A 1 13.52 32.67 -1.72
N GLN A 2 13.53 31.36 -1.86
CA GLN A 2 13.34 30.71 -3.16
C GLN A 2 11.84 30.45 -3.41
N THR A 3 11.38 30.75 -4.62
CA THR A 3 9.99 30.55 -5.05
C THR A 3 9.96 29.82 -6.39
N LEU A 4 8.77 29.37 -6.81
CA LEU A 4 8.58 28.76 -8.15
C LEU A 4 9.01 29.69 -9.31
N LEU A 5 9.03 31.00 -9.09
CA LEU A 5 9.37 32.00 -10.11
C LEU A 5 10.80 32.54 -9.97
N GLY A 6 11.61 31.95 -9.10
CA GLY A 6 12.98 32.36 -8.83
C GLY A 6 13.22 32.87 -7.42
N THR A 7 14.39 33.48 -7.20
CA THR A 7 14.78 33.98 -5.88
C THR A 7 14.31 35.42 -5.68
N ILE A 8 13.58 35.67 -4.61
CA ILE A 8 13.18 37.02 -4.16
C ILE A 8 13.87 37.36 -2.84
N ARG A 9 14.05 38.65 -2.58
CA ARG A 9 14.64 39.21 -1.34
C ARG A 9 13.62 40.11 -0.66
N PRO A 10 12.67 39.55 0.12
CA PRO A 10 11.70 40.36 0.83
C PRO A 10 12.40 41.14 1.97
N GLU A 11 12.10 42.42 2.08
CA GLU A 11 12.45 43.20 3.27
C GLU A 11 11.44 42.89 4.37
N ARG A 12 11.94 42.68 5.59
CA ARG A 12 11.10 42.23 6.71
C ARG A 12 11.62 42.80 8.03
N ALA A 13 10.69 43.23 8.88
CA ALA A 13 11.01 43.73 10.20
C ALA A 13 11.30 42.57 11.16
N TYR A 14 12.39 42.65 11.88
CA TYR A 14 12.74 41.76 12.99
C TYR A 14 12.39 42.44 14.30
N PHE A 15 11.59 41.77 15.12
CA PHE A 15 11.25 42.23 16.46
C PHE A 15 11.94 41.38 17.49
N HIS A 16 12.51 42.00 18.49
CA HIS A 16 13.19 41.36 19.61
C HIS A 16 12.55 41.77 20.93
N CYS A 17 12.16 40.81 21.75
CA CYS A 17 11.67 41.09 23.10
C CYS A 17 12.84 41.17 24.08
N ALA A 18 12.97 42.31 24.75
CA ALA A 18 14.03 42.50 25.75
C ALA A 18 13.86 41.66 27.01
N GLU A 19 12.62 41.27 27.37
CA GLU A 19 12.31 40.45 28.54
C GLU A 19 12.57 38.97 28.33
N CYS A 20 11.92 38.37 27.28
CA CYS A 20 12.05 36.95 26.99
C CYS A 20 13.23 36.60 26.07
N ARG A 21 13.93 37.59 25.54
CA ARG A 21 15.10 37.49 24.63
C ARG A 21 14.77 36.71 23.34
N GLN A 22 13.50 36.60 22.96
CA GLN A 22 13.08 35.94 21.74
C GLN A 22 12.94 36.93 20.60
N GLY A 23 13.38 36.50 19.43
CA GLY A 23 13.21 37.25 18.18
C GLY A 23 12.04 36.74 17.35
N HIS A 24 11.36 37.63 16.66
CA HIS A 24 10.21 37.30 15.85
C HIS A 24 10.15 38.11 14.54
N VAL A 25 9.86 37.45 13.45
CA VAL A 25 9.62 38.06 12.15
C VAL A 25 8.17 37.76 11.72
N PRO A 26 7.21 38.67 11.93
CA PRO A 26 5.80 38.41 11.66
C PRO A 26 5.52 38.00 10.22
N LEU A 27 6.24 38.57 9.27
CA LEU A 27 6.08 38.26 7.84
C LEU A 27 6.43 36.79 7.53
N ASP A 28 7.43 36.23 8.19
CA ASP A 28 7.81 34.83 8.00
C ASP A 28 6.66 33.92 8.39
N HIS A 29 6.01 34.22 9.51
CA HIS A 29 4.85 33.46 9.97
C HIS A 29 3.65 33.60 9.02
N GLN A 30 3.38 34.82 8.51
CA GLN A 30 2.29 35.07 7.57
C GLN A 30 2.50 34.38 6.22
N LEU A 31 3.75 34.33 5.76
CA LEU A 31 4.13 33.67 4.50
C LEU A 31 4.40 32.16 4.63
N GLY A 32 4.32 31.61 5.85
CA GLY A 32 4.63 30.21 6.12
C GLY A 32 6.08 29.85 5.81
N LEU A 33 7.01 30.79 6.00
CA LEU A 33 8.44 30.57 5.71
C LEU A 33 9.07 29.71 6.79
N GLY A 34 9.55 28.53 6.41
CA GLY A 34 10.39 27.68 7.24
C GLY A 34 11.85 28.15 7.30
N ALA A 35 12.67 27.42 8.05
CA ALA A 35 14.10 27.69 8.20
C ALA A 35 14.88 27.71 6.87
N ASP A 36 14.40 27.00 5.87
CA ASP A 36 15.06 26.85 4.56
C ASP A 36 14.75 27.99 3.57
N SER A 37 13.97 28.98 3.98
CA SER A 37 13.58 30.12 3.13
C SER A 37 12.94 29.74 1.79
N LEU A 38 12.20 28.64 1.75
CA LEU A 38 11.40 28.21 0.63
C LEU A 38 9.99 28.83 0.70
N SER A 39 9.40 29.16 -0.44
CA SER A 39 7.99 29.48 -0.47
C SER A 39 7.14 28.21 -0.38
N GLY A 40 5.93 28.30 0.17
CA GLY A 40 5.03 27.15 0.28
C GLY A 40 4.78 26.43 -1.05
N GLY A 41 4.60 27.18 -2.16
CA GLY A 41 4.42 26.56 -3.48
C GLY A 41 5.66 25.82 -3.98
N LEU A 42 6.86 26.32 -3.72
CA LEU A 42 8.10 25.59 -4.07
C LEU A 42 8.26 24.34 -3.21
N GLU A 43 7.98 24.45 -1.92
CA GLU A 43 8.02 23.30 -1.02
C GLU A 43 7.02 22.21 -1.40
N GLU A 44 5.80 22.59 -1.75
CA GLU A 44 4.80 21.66 -2.28
C GLU A 44 5.30 20.95 -3.54
N ALA A 45 5.87 21.69 -4.51
CA ALA A 45 6.43 21.11 -5.73
C ALA A 45 7.57 20.12 -5.43
N LEU A 46 8.48 20.48 -4.50
CA LEU A 46 9.55 19.57 -4.03
C LEU A 46 8.98 18.28 -3.44
N CYS A 47 8.00 18.39 -2.56
CA CYS A 47 7.37 17.23 -1.93
C CYS A 47 6.60 16.36 -2.93
N LEU A 48 5.91 16.98 -3.91
CA LEU A 48 5.20 16.25 -4.96
C LEU A 48 6.14 15.47 -5.88
N LEU A 49 7.26 16.06 -6.27
CA LEU A 49 8.28 15.36 -7.07
C LEU A 49 8.93 14.24 -6.27
N ALA A 50 9.37 14.52 -5.04
CA ALA A 50 9.97 13.52 -4.17
C ALA A 50 8.99 12.39 -3.78
N ALA A 51 7.69 12.63 -3.84
CA ALA A 51 6.69 11.58 -3.69
C ALA A 51 6.62 10.61 -4.88
N ARG A 52 7.28 10.89 -6.02
CA ARG A 52 7.19 10.14 -7.27
C ARG A 52 8.52 9.59 -7.77
N MET A 53 9.64 10.20 -7.35
CA MET A 53 10.97 9.87 -7.82
C MET A 53 12.02 10.04 -6.71
N PRO A 54 13.23 9.47 -6.84
CA PRO A 54 14.34 9.68 -5.91
C PRO A 54 14.67 11.16 -5.70
N LEU A 55 15.23 11.51 -4.53
CA LEU A 55 15.49 12.91 -4.16
C LEU A 55 16.41 13.63 -5.14
N GLU A 56 17.46 12.96 -5.61
CA GLU A 56 18.39 13.49 -6.61
C GLU A 56 17.68 13.78 -7.94
N GLU A 57 16.84 12.86 -8.41
CA GLU A 57 16.05 13.02 -9.64
C GLU A 57 15.02 14.14 -9.50
N ALA A 58 14.38 14.29 -8.34
CA ALA A 58 13.48 15.38 -8.03
C ALA A 58 14.19 16.74 -8.08
N ALA A 59 15.40 16.84 -7.50
CA ALA A 59 16.24 18.03 -7.55
C ALA A 59 16.65 18.38 -8.98
N ASP A 60 17.07 17.38 -9.77
CA ASP A 60 17.46 17.58 -11.18
C ASP A 60 16.26 18.01 -12.04
N THR A 61 15.10 17.37 -11.86
CA THR A 61 13.87 17.73 -12.56
C THR A 61 13.47 19.18 -12.29
N LEU A 62 13.51 19.63 -11.04
CA LEU A 62 13.23 21.02 -10.69
C LEU A 62 14.21 21.99 -11.30
N ARG A 63 15.49 21.66 -11.29
CA ARG A 63 16.56 22.46 -11.89
C ARG A 63 16.33 22.64 -13.39
N ARG A 64 15.94 21.59 -14.09
CA ARG A 64 15.68 21.64 -15.55
C ARG A 64 14.41 22.37 -15.91
N LEU A 65 13.34 22.17 -15.14
CA LEU A 65 12.00 22.75 -15.46
C LEU A 65 11.88 24.20 -15.01
N LEU A 66 12.42 24.55 -13.86
CA LEU A 66 12.22 25.87 -13.23
C LEU A 66 13.51 26.70 -13.15
N LEU A 67 14.64 26.16 -13.61
CA LEU A 67 15.96 26.79 -13.51
C LEU A 67 16.36 27.17 -12.08
N LEU A 68 15.82 26.46 -11.08
CA LEU A 68 16.06 26.70 -9.67
C LEU A 68 17.25 25.89 -9.18
N GLN A 69 18.06 26.48 -8.31
CA GLN A 69 19.19 25.81 -7.65
C GLN A 69 18.69 25.09 -6.40
N ALA A 70 18.12 23.91 -6.58
CA ALA A 70 17.80 23.00 -5.49
C ALA A 70 18.73 21.80 -5.54
N ASP A 71 19.34 21.45 -4.41
CA ASP A 71 20.08 20.21 -4.23
C ASP A 71 19.23 19.14 -3.53
N ASP A 72 19.69 17.91 -3.54
CA ASP A 72 19.02 16.76 -2.91
C ASP A 72 18.82 16.97 -1.40
N ASN A 73 19.76 17.63 -0.71
CA ASN A 73 19.64 17.97 0.71
C ASN A 73 18.49 18.96 0.97
N THR A 74 18.26 19.89 0.06
CA THR A 74 17.14 20.84 0.16
C THR A 74 15.82 20.10 -0.02
N VAL A 75 15.74 19.19 -1.00
CA VAL A 75 14.58 18.31 -1.20
C VAL A 75 14.35 17.44 0.05
N GLN A 76 15.40 16.82 0.56
CA GLN A 76 15.32 15.95 1.74
C GLN A 76 14.79 16.71 2.96
N ARG A 77 15.32 17.91 3.26
CA ARG A 77 14.85 18.71 4.40
C ARG A 77 13.37 19.08 4.28
N ALA A 78 12.94 19.52 3.10
CA ALA A 78 11.54 19.85 2.83
C ALA A 78 10.63 18.61 3.04
N VAL A 79 11.00 17.47 2.46
CA VAL A 79 10.26 16.21 2.61
C VAL A 79 10.19 15.71 4.04
N LEU A 80 11.30 15.78 4.79
CA LEU A 80 11.34 15.36 6.20
C LEU A 80 10.47 16.26 7.07
N ARG A 81 10.49 17.58 6.83
CA ARG A 81 9.65 18.53 7.57
C ARG A 81 8.16 18.28 7.31
N VAL A 82 7.75 18.34 6.06
CA VAL A 82 6.33 18.13 5.67
C VAL A 82 5.86 16.72 6.04
N GLY A 83 6.68 15.71 5.80
CA GLY A 83 6.37 14.32 6.14
C GLY A 83 6.18 14.12 7.64
N SER A 84 7.01 14.75 8.48
CA SER A 84 6.88 14.69 9.95
C SER A 84 5.58 15.35 10.43
N GLU A 85 5.21 16.49 9.85
CA GLU A 85 3.96 17.20 10.18
C GLU A 85 2.73 16.38 9.76
N LEU A 86 2.75 15.79 8.56
CA LEU A 86 1.68 14.91 8.07
C LEU A 86 1.54 13.66 8.93
N ALA A 87 2.64 13.01 9.31
CA ALA A 87 2.62 11.84 10.18
C ALA A 87 2.05 12.19 11.57
N ALA A 88 2.45 13.33 12.14
CA ALA A 88 1.90 13.81 13.41
C ALA A 88 0.41 14.12 13.31
N LEU A 89 -0.04 14.71 12.18
CA LEU A 89 -1.47 14.97 11.93
C LEU A 89 -2.27 13.67 11.82
N GLN A 90 -1.76 12.68 11.09
CA GLN A 90 -2.39 11.36 10.97
C GLN A 90 -2.52 10.67 12.32
N LYS A 91 -1.45 10.68 13.14
CA LYS A 91 -1.46 10.13 14.51
C LYS A 91 -2.51 10.83 15.40
N ARG A 92 -2.58 12.16 15.34
CA ARG A 92 -3.60 12.94 16.09
C ARG A 92 -5.02 12.58 15.65
N ARG A 93 -5.28 12.52 14.33
CA ARG A 93 -6.60 12.14 13.78
C ARG A 93 -7.00 10.74 14.20
N ALA A 94 -6.08 9.78 14.10
CA ALA A 94 -6.30 8.41 14.55
C ALA A 94 -6.63 8.37 16.06
N LYS A 95 -5.83 9.04 16.90
CA LYS A 95 -6.07 9.09 18.34
C LYS A 95 -7.45 9.70 18.67
N GLN A 96 -7.83 10.80 18.04
CA GLN A 96 -9.11 11.45 18.25
C GLN A 96 -10.29 10.58 17.81
N ALA A 97 -10.18 9.91 16.65
CA ALA A 97 -11.22 9.02 16.14
C ALA A 97 -11.47 7.83 17.10
N TRP A 98 -10.41 7.28 17.68
CA TRP A 98 -10.49 6.09 18.56
C TRP A 98 -10.68 6.43 20.04
N GLN A 99 -10.76 7.70 20.43
CA GLN A 99 -11.20 8.13 21.76
C GLN A 99 -12.74 8.03 21.93
N ARG A 100 -13.48 7.94 20.84
CA ARG A 100 -14.93 7.79 20.85
C ARG A 100 -15.29 6.31 21.02
N ALA A 101 -16.42 6.05 21.65
CA ALA A 101 -16.93 4.68 21.86
C ALA A 101 -17.16 3.92 20.53
N GLN A 102 -17.41 4.66 19.46
CA GLN A 102 -17.51 4.13 18.10
C GLN A 102 -16.65 4.97 17.14
N PRO A 103 -15.96 4.32 16.21
CA PRO A 103 -15.22 5.05 15.17
C PRO A 103 -16.19 5.91 14.34
N PRO A 104 -15.74 7.07 13.84
CA PRO A 104 -16.62 7.98 13.11
C PRO A 104 -17.08 7.36 11.79
N LYS A 105 -18.38 7.34 11.57
CA LYS A 105 -18.93 7.17 10.22
C LYS A 105 -18.75 8.49 9.48
N MET A 106 -18.27 8.45 8.26
CA MET A 106 -18.09 9.62 7.42
C MET A 106 -19.11 9.56 6.30
N GLU A 107 -19.79 10.67 6.08
CA GLU A 107 -20.66 10.83 4.92
C GLU A 107 -19.81 11.02 3.66
N VAL A 108 -20.26 10.46 2.55
CA VAL A 108 -19.64 10.58 1.23
C VAL A 108 -20.73 10.92 0.20
N ASP A 109 -20.42 11.81 -0.72
CA ASP A 109 -21.40 12.26 -1.73
C ASP A 109 -21.73 11.13 -2.71
N GLU A 110 -20.73 10.36 -3.10
CA GLU A 110 -20.85 9.24 -4.04
C GLU A 110 -20.28 7.95 -3.38
N PRO A 111 -21.16 7.15 -2.73
CA PRO A 111 -20.70 5.89 -2.13
C PRO A 111 -20.29 4.89 -3.21
N PRO A 112 -19.17 4.17 -3.02
CA PRO A 112 -18.72 3.18 -3.98
C PRO A 112 -19.67 1.97 -4.03
N GLU A 113 -19.85 1.39 -5.20
CA GLU A 113 -20.53 0.11 -5.31
C GLU A 113 -19.71 -0.97 -4.59
N ARG A 114 -18.42 -1.05 -4.90
CA ARG A 114 -17.49 -2.01 -4.30
C ARG A 114 -16.21 -1.33 -3.87
N LEU A 115 -15.89 -1.39 -2.57
CA LEU A 115 -14.68 -0.83 -2.00
C LEU A 115 -13.69 -1.96 -1.67
N TYR A 116 -12.50 -1.88 -2.24
CA TYR A 116 -11.40 -2.80 -1.94
C TYR A 116 -10.48 -2.21 -0.89
N ILE A 117 -10.08 -3.06 0.06
CA ILE A 117 -9.03 -2.80 1.04
C ILE A 117 -8.00 -3.91 0.87
N THR A 118 -6.85 -3.59 0.33
CA THR A 118 -5.73 -4.53 0.25
C THR A 118 -4.59 -4.06 1.12
N VAL A 119 -3.93 -4.99 1.78
CA VAL A 119 -2.81 -4.70 2.68
C VAL A 119 -1.70 -5.72 2.48
N ASP A 120 -0.47 -5.23 2.63
CA ASP A 120 0.74 -6.03 2.49
C ASP A 120 1.83 -5.49 3.42
N GLY A 121 2.83 -6.31 3.71
CA GLY A 121 4.04 -5.96 4.45
C GLY A 121 5.27 -6.07 3.57
N THR A 122 6.12 -5.05 3.61
CA THR A 122 7.42 -5.09 2.96
C THR A 122 8.52 -4.63 3.92
N THR A 123 9.77 -4.73 3.53
CA THR A 123 10.89 -4.24 4.33
C THR A 123 11.56 -3.06 3.64
N ALA A 124 11.92 -2.04 4.42
CA ALA A 124 12.73 -0.91 3.97
C ALA A 124 14.05 -0.85 4.74
N HIS A 125 15.13 -0.56 4.02
CA HIS A 125 16.43 -0.32 4.64
C HIS A 125 16.55 1.15 5.04
N LEU A 126 16.52 1.42 6.33
CA LEU A 126 16.69 2.74 6.91
C LEU A 126 18.10 2.91 7.47
N GLN A 127 18.47 4.11 7.92
CA GLN A 127 19.75 4.34 8.57
C GLN A 127 19.96 3.48 9.83
N GLU A 128 18.85 3.12 10.50
CA GLU A 128 18.86 2.28 11.70
C GLU A 128 18.75 0.77 11.39
N GLY A 129 18.78 0.38 10.12
CA GLY A 129 18.67 -1.01 9.65
C GLY A 129 17.33 -1.33 8.98
N TRP A 130 17.10 -2.61 8.73
CA TRP A 130 15.87 -3.10 8.10
C TRP A 130 14.66 -2.97 9.02
N LYS A 131 13.60 -2.34 8.52
CA LYS A 131 12.31 -2.25 9.23
C LYS A 131 11.17 -2.71 8.35
N GLU A 132 10.22 -3.41 8.96
CA GLU A 132 8.95 -3.74 8.31
C GLU A 132 8.13 -2.48 8.09
N VAL A 133 7.62 -2.33 6.88
CA VAL A 133 6.69 -1.28 6.46
C VAL A 133 5.40 -1.94 6.04
N LYS A 134 4.28 -1.52 6.63
CA LYS A 134 2.96 -1.97 6.24
C LYS A 134 2.35 -0.97 5.26
N VAL A 135 1.83 -1.49 4.17
CA VAL A 135 1.21 -0.72 3.09
C VAL A 135 -0.24 -1.18 2.92
N GLY A 136 -1.15 -0.25 2.89
CA GLY A 136 -2.55 -0.49 2.54
C GLY A 136 -2.92 0.32 1.30
N ALA A 137 -3.74 -0.25 0.44
CA ALA A 137 -4.36 0.46 -0.67
C ALA A 137 -5.88 0.32 -0.56
N ILE A 138 -6.57 1.43 -0.64
CA ILE A 138 -8.04 1.51 -0.67
C ILE A 138 -8.43 2.02 -2.05
N TYR A 139 -9.22 1.25 -2.78
CA TYR A 139 -9.55 1.55 -4.17
C TYR A 139 -10.91 1.00 -4.59
N GLU A 140 -11.34 1.44 -5.74
CA GLU A 140 -12.50 0.92 -6.47
C GLU A 140 -12.01 0.24 -7.75
N THR A 141 -12.88 -0.46 -8.44
CA THR A 141 -12.54 -1.11 -9.71
C THR A 141 -13.45 -0.65 -10.83
N GLU A 142 -12.90 -0.60 -12.04
CA GLU A 142 -13.65 -0.44 -13.28
C GLU A 142 -13.37 -1.59 -14.23
N GLN A 143 -14.35 -1.91 -15.06
CA GLN A 143 -14.19 -2.87 -16.14
C GLN A 143 -13.70 -2.15 -17.39
N VAL A 144 -12.62 -2.67 -17.98
CA VAL A 144 -12.01 -2.13 -19.20
C VAL A 144 -12.05 -3.21 -20.28
N SER A 145 -12.76 -2.94 -21.36
CA SER A 145 -12.77 -3.84 -22.53
C SER A 145 -11.43 -3.78 -23.25
N GLN A 146 -10.83 -4.92 -23.48
CA GLN A 146 -9.58 -5.06 -24.23
C GLN A 146 -9.89 -5.22 -25.74
N PRO A 147 -8.92 -4.95 -26.64
CA PRO A 147 -9.11 -5.09 -28.08
C PRO A 147 -9.48 -6.51 -28.55
N ASP A 148 -9.12 -7.53 -27.77
CA ASP A 148 -9.45 -8.95 -28.04
C ASP A 148 -10.86 -9.36 -27.55
N GLY A 149 -11.63 -8.40 -27.01
CA GLY A 149 -12.97 -8.62 -26.46
C GLY A 149 -13.00 -9.13 -25.02
N SER A 150 -11.85 -9.36 -24.39
CA SER A 150 -11.77 -9.70 -22.97
C SER A 150 -12.08 -8.47 -22.09
N ILE A 151 -12.54 -8.72 -20.87
CA ILE A 151 -12.77 -7.68 -19.86
C ILE A 151 -11.67 -7.79 -18.81
N ASP A 152 -10.93 -6.70 -18.65
CA ASP A 152 -9.95 -6.52 -17.57
C ASP A 152 -10.59 -5.73 -16.42
N ILE A 153 -10.19 -6.03 -15.18
CA ILE A 153 -10.65 -5.31 -13.99
C ILE A 153 -9.48 -4.46 -13.50
N ARG A 154 -9.64 -3.14 -13.59
CA ARG A 154 -8.59 -2.18 -13.22
C ARG A 154 -8.93 -1.47 -11.92
N ALA A 155 -7.93 -1.37 -11.03
CA ALA A 155 -8.03 -0.54 -9.83
C ALA A 155 -7.99 0.94 -10.19
N VAL A 156 -8.94 1.71 -9.65
CA VAL A 156 -9.08 3.17 -9.85
C VAL A 156 -9.29 3.88 -8.53
N ARG A 157 -9.10 5.19 -8.52
CA ARG A 157 -9.27 6.04 -7.33
C ARG A 157 -8.51 5.50 -6.11
N ILE A 158 -7.28 5.08 -6.32
CA ILE A 158 -6.46 4.43 -5.29
C ILE A 158 -5.93 5.46 -4.30
N THR A 159 -6.08 5.16 -3.01
CA THR A 159 -5.41 5.89 -1.93
C THR A 159 -4.58 4.91 -1.10
N TYR A 160 -3.47 5.41 -0.55
CA TYR A 160 -2.51 4.58 0.16
C TYR A 160 -2.38 4.98 1.62
N VAL A 161 -2.16 3.98 2.46
CA VAL A 161 -1.78 4.13 3.87
C VAL A 161 -0.46 3.40 4.08
N VAL A 162 0.54 4.10 4.58
CA VAL A 162 1.87 3.54 4.85
C VAL A 162 2.22 3.76 6.31
N SER A 163 2.74 2.75 6.99
CA SER A 163 3.09 2.87 8.40
C SER A 163 4.20 1.91 8.82
N PHE A 164 5.08 2.38 9.70
CA PHE A 164 6.04 1.55 10.44
C PHE A 164 5.47 1.04 11.77
N GLU A 165 4.23 1.40 12.08
CA GLU A 165 3.59 1.05 13.35
C GLU A 165 3.14 -0.41 13.35
N GLU A 166 2.83 -0.93 14.54
CA GLU A 166 2.29 -2.27 14.70
C GLU A 166 0.94 -2.46 13.98
N ALA A 167 0.59 -3.70 13.68
CA ALA A 167 -0.59 -4.08 12.92
C ALA A 167 -1.89 -3.45 13.45
N GLN A 168 -2.05 -3.32 14.78
CA GLN A 168 -3.23 -2.70 15.37
C GLN A 168 -3.34 -1.20 15.05
N THR A 169 -2.25 -0.47 15.13
CA THR A 169 -2.23 0.97 14.82
C THR A 169 -2.38 1.18 13.32
N PHE A 170 -1.68 0.40 12.51
CA PHE A 170 -1.84 0.43 11.05
C PHE A 170 -3.28 0.15 10.62
N ALA A 171 -3.93 -0.87 11.19
CA ALA A 171 -5.33 -1.18 10.90
C ALA A 171 -6.28 -0.01 11.20
N ARG A 172 -6.01 0.75 12.26
CA ARG A 172 -6.76 1.98 12.56
C ARG A 172 -6.61 3.05 11.49
N HIS A 173 -5.40 3.22 10.95
CA HIS A 173 -5.15 4.16 9.86
C HIS A 173 -5.86 3.72 8.57
N VAL A 174 -5.80 2.41 8.25
CA VAL A 174 -6.53 1.82 7.11
C VAL A 174 -8.04 2.03 7.26
N TYR A 175 -8.59 1.78 8.45
CA TYR A 175 -10.00 2.03 8.73
C TYR A 175 -10.41 3.49 8.48
N LEU A 176 -9.64 4.46 9.00
CA LEU A 176 -9.96 5.87 8.82
C LEU A 176 -9.94 6.29 7.35
N GLU A 177 -8.99 5.80 6.59
CA GLU A 177 -8.95 6.06 5.15
C GLU A 177 -10.09 5.36 4.42
N ALA A 178 -10.40 4.11 4.74
CA ALA A 178 -11.53 3.40 4.17
C ALA A 178 -12.87 4.08 4.52
N ALA A 179 -13.04 4.58 5.76
CA ALA A 179 -14.22 5.35 6.17
C ALA A 179 -14.37 6.64 5.35
N ARG A 180 -13.26 7.37 5.11
CA ARG A 180 -13.24 8.55 4.23
C ARG A 180 -13.61 8.22 2.79
N ARG A 181 -13.34 6.99 2.35
CA ARG A 181 -13.64 6.48 1.02
C ARG A 181 -15.02 5.80 0.92
N GLY A 182 -15.84 5.90 1.96
CA GLY A 182 -17.21 5.40 1.94
C GLY A 182 -17.40 3.96 2.43
N LEU A 183 -16.51 3.42 3.26
CA LEU A 183 -16.62 2.07 3.84
C LEU A 183 -18.02 1.74 4.37
N HIS A 184 -18.67 2.68 5.02
CA HIS A 184 -19.97 2.47 5.66
C HIS A 184 -21.17 2.58 4.72
N HIS A 185 -20.94 3.02 3.50
CA HIS A 185 -21.95 3.26 2.47
C HIS A 185 -21.73 2.41 1.23
N ALA A 186 -20.59 1.72 1.12
CA ALA A 186 -20.31 0.78 0.05
C ALA A 186 -21.34 -0.37 0.06
N GLN A 187 -21.79 -0.77 -1.11
CA GLN A 187 -22.69 -1.92 -1.22
C GLN A 187 -21.96 -3.22 -0.88
N GLU A 188 -20.70 -3.32 -1.28
CA GLU A 188 -19.82 -4.43 -0.95
C GLU A 188 -18.43 -3.92 -0.51
N VAL A 189 -17.83 -4.62 0.45
CA VAL A 189 -16.46 -4.39 0.87
C VAL A 189 -15.65 -5.66 0.65
N VAL A 190 -14.50 -5.51 0.00
CA VAL A 190 -13.57 -6.61 -0.26
C VAL A 190 -12.29 -6.38 0.53
N VAL A 191 -11.89 -7.37 1.32
CA VAL A 191 -10.58 -7.38 2.00
C VAL A 191 -9.69 -8.40 1.30
N LEU A 192 -8.60 -7.93 0.71
CA LEU A 192 -7.67 -8.75 -0.07
C LEU A 192 -6.26 -8.68 0.55
N GLY A 193 -5.62 -9.83 0.74
CA GLY A 193 -4.27 -9.91 1.33
C GLY A 193 -3.60 -11.26 1.14
N ASP A 194 -2.36 -11.38 1.64
CA ASP A 194 -1.47 -12.52 1.50
C ASP A 194 -1.84 -13.78 2.31
N GLY A 195 -2.87 -13.70 3.13
CA GLY A 195 -3.27 -14.79 4.02
C GLY A 195 -2.76 -14.64 5.46
N ALA A 196 -1.99 -13.60 5.78
CA ALA A 196 -1.53 -13.36 7.14
C ALA A 196 -2.71 -13.16 8.11
N GLU A 197 -2.66 -13.82 9.27
CA GLU A 197 -3.78 -13.81 10.24
C GLU A 197 -4.17 -12.43 10.73
N TRP A 198 -3.20 -11.51 10.83
CA TRP A 198 -3.47 -10.17 11.32
C TRP A 198 -4.42 -9.39 10.40
N ILE A 199 -4.44 -9.68 9.09
CA ILE A 199 -5.36 -9.05 8.13
C ILE A 199 -6.80 -9.41 8.51
N TRP A 200 -7.08 -10.68 8.67
CA TRP A 200 -8.40 -11.19 9.00
C TRP A 200 -8.85 -10.83 10.41
N ASN A 201 -7.88 -10.73 11.34
CA ASN A 201 -8.16 -10.42 12.75
C ASN A 201 -8.16 -8.92 13.08
N ARG A 202 -7.64 -8.04 12.22
CA ARG A 202 -7.50 -6.59 12.49
C ARG A 202 -8.15 -5.69 11.45
N ILE A 203 -8.21 -6.11 10.18
CA ILE A 203 -8.80 -5.30 9.10
C ILE A 203 -10.25 -5.73 8.83
N ALA A 204 -10.47 -7.02 8.55
CA ALA A 204 -11.79 -7.52 8.22
C ALA A 204 -12.88 -7.21 9.26
N PRO A 205 -12.62 -7.23 10.60
CA PRO A 205 -13.64 -6.90 11.60
C PRO A 205 -14.14 -5.46 11.57
N PHE A 206 -13.48 -4.55 10.86
CA PHE A 206 -14.00 -3.18 10.66
C PHE A 206 -15.10 -3.11 9.59
N CYS A 207 -15.26 -4.15 8.80
CA CYS A 207 -16.18 -4.21 7.68
C CYS A 207 -17.40 -5.06 8.06
N ASP A 208 -18.59 -4.66 7.60
CA ASP A 208 -19.77 -5.50 7.74
C ASP A 208 -19.77 -6.59 6.68
N ARG A 209 -19.54 -7.83 7.10
CA ARG A 209 -19.52 -9.03 6.24
C ARG A 209 -18.70 -8.86 4.96
N PRO A 210 -17.39 -8.57 5.07
CA PRO A 210 -16.57 -8.36 3.89
C PRO A 210 -16.41 -9.65 3.07
N VAL A 211 -16.23 -9.49 1.78
CA VAL A 211 -15.71 -10.57 0.92
C VAL A 211 -14.22 -10.66 1.17
N GLU A 212 -13.79 -11.75 1.78
CA GLU A 212 -12.36 -11.99 2.07
C GLU A 212 -11.73 -12.78 0.93
N ILE A 213 -10.64 -12.25 0.38
CA ILE A 213 -9.91 -12.86 -0.74
C ILE A 213 -8.44 -12.97 -0.38
N VAL A 214 -7.87 -14.16 -0.48
CA VAL A 214 -6.41 -14.31 -0.52
C VAL A 214 -5.94 -13.95 -1.92
N ASP A 215 -4.89 -13.13 -1.96
CA ASP A 215 -4.26 -12.71 -3.20
C ASP A 215 -3.82 -13.91 -4.05
N PHE A 216 -4.27 -13.93 -5.30
CA PHE A 216 -3.93 -14.98 -6.24
C PHE A 216 -2.42 -15.07 -6.50
N TYR A 217 -1.74 -13.92 -6.65
CA TYR A 217 -0.30 -13.92 -6.93
C TYR A 217 0.50 -14.46 -5.74
N HIS A 218 0.09 -14.15 -4.51
CA HIS A 218 0.71 -14.75 -3.33
C HIS A 218 0.42 -16.26 -3.25
N GLY A 219 -0.81 -16.68 -3.60
CA GLY A 219 -1.13 -18.10 -3.77
C GLY A 219 -0.25 -18.80 -4.81
N THR A 220 0.17 -18.12 -5.89
CA THR A 220 1.08 -18.71 -6.89
C THR A 220 2.44 -19.06 -6.31
N GLU A 221 2.99 -18.26 -5.39
CA GLU A 221 4.28 -18.53 -4.74
C GLU A 221 4.27 -19.87 -4.01
N HIS A 222 3.16 -20.18 -3.34
CA HIS A 222 2.97 -21.47 -2.66
C HIS A 222 2.90 -22.65 -3.63
N VAL A 223 2.31 -22.46 -4.82
CA VAL A 223 2.31 -23.49 -5.88
C VAL A 223 3.72 -23.68 -6.44
N TRP A 224 4.49 -22.58 -6.64
CA TRP A 224 5.88 -22.65 -7.06
C TRP A 224 6.75 -23.38 -6.06
N ASN A 225 6.61 -23.10 -4.76
CA ASN A 225 7.33 -23.80 -3.69
C ASN A 225 7.09 -25.33 -3.73
N ALA A 226 5.84 -25.72 -3.98
CA ALA A 226 5.48 -27.12 -4.12
C ALA A 226 6.12 -27.76 -5.37
N GLY A 227 6.06 -27.10 -6.53
CA GLY A 227 6.67 -27.55 -7.77
C GLY A 227 8.18 -27.69 -7.69
N GLN A 228 8.84 -26.68 -7.14
CA GLN A 228 10.31 -26.72 -6.93
C GLN A 228 10.74 -27.84 -5.97
N ALA A 229 9.94 -28.11 -4.95
CA ALA A 229 10.21 -29.22 -4.05
C ALA A 229 10.10 -30.59 -4.73
N LEU A 230 9.20 -30.73 -5.71
CA LEU A 230 8.97 -31.98 -6.44
C LEU A 230 10.00 -32.21 -7.56
N TYR A 231 10.31 -31.18 -8.34
CA TYR A 231 11.04 -31.32 -9.61
C TYR A 231 12.32 -30.52 -9.68
N GLY A 232 12.59 -29.64 -8.69
CA GLY A 232 13.78 -28.79 -8.66
C GLY A 232 13.53 -27.37 -9.16
N GLU A 233 14.37 -26.45 -8.75
CA GLU A 233 14.30 -25.05 -9.15
C GLU A 233 14.72 -24.84 -10.60
N GLY A 234 13.95 -24.08 -11.39
CA GLY A 234 14.28 -23.70 -12.77
C GLY A 234 14.17 -24.83 -13.78
N THR A 235 13.49 -25.94 -13.47
CA THR A 235 13.29 -27.05 -14.41
C THR A 235 12.00 -26.88 -15.23
N GLU A 236 11.99 -27.44 -16.45
CA GLU A 236 10.81 -27.42 -17.32
C GLU A 236 9.64 -28.19 -16.68
N GLU A 237 9.93 -29.28 -15.98
CA GLU A 237 8.94 -30.08 -15.26
C GLU A 237 8.24 -29.25 -14.17
N THR A 238 9.00 -28.41 -13.46
CA THR A 238 8.44 -27.48 -12.47
C THR A 238 7.49 -26.48 -13.12
N GLU A 239 7.90 -25.85 -14.23
CA GLU A 239 7.06 -24.87 -14.93
C GLU A 239 5.77 -25.48 -15.47
N GLN A 240 5.84 -26.65 -16.09
CA GLN A 240 4.69 -27.38 -16.61
C GLN A 240 3.72 -27.77 -15.48
N TRP A 241 4.25 -28.32 -14.40
CA TRP A 241 3.44 -28.74 -13.24
C TRP A 241 2.76 -27.54 -12.58
N VAL A 242 3.49 -26.45 -12.35
CA VAL A 242 2.95 -25.23 -11.75
C VAL A 242 1.86 -24.62 -12.64
N THR A 243 2.09 -24.52 -13.95
CA THR A 243 1.10 -23.97 -14.90
C THR A 243 -0.21 -24.77 -14.84
N GLN A 244 -0.13 -26.09 -14.78
CA GLN A 244 -1.30 -26.93 -14.66
C GLN A 244 -2.02 -26.73 -13.32
N ARG A 245 -1.30 -26.65 -12.21
CA ARG A 245 -1.91 -26.44 -10.87
C ARG A 245 -2.55 -25.07 -10.72
N LEU A 246 -1.93 -24.03 -11.29
CA LEU A 246 -2.53 -22.70 -11.33
C LEU A 246 -3.82 -22.67 -12.16
N GLY A 247 -3.86 -23.40 -13.29
CA GLY A 247 -5.09 -23.61 -14.05
C GLY A 247 -6.18 -24.27 -13.21
N GLU A 248 -5.87 -25.33 -12.47
CA GLU A 248 -6.82 -25.98 -11.56
C GLU A 248 -7.36 -25.01 -10.50
N LEU A 249 -6.47 -24.23 -9.86
CA LEU A 249 -6.86 -23.25 -8.85
C LEU A 249 -7.80 -22.18 -9.41
N LEU A 250 -7.51 -21.66 -10.62
CA LEU A 250 -8.29 -20.60 -11.25
C LEU A 250 -9.62 -21.05 -11.83
N GLU A 251 -9.72 -22.28 -12.33
CA GLU A 251 -10.87 -22.77 -13.09
C GLU A 251 -11.75 -23.72 -12.28
N GLN A 252 -11.14 -24.51 -11.38
CA GLN A 252 -11.83 -25.52 -10.60
C GLN A 252 -11.87 -25.18 -9.10
N GLY A 253 -10.96 -24.30 -8.64
CA GLY A 253 -10.89 -23.85 -7.26
C GLY A 253 -9.90 -24.62 -6.38
N PRO A 254 -9.82 -24.25 -5.10
CA PRO A 254 -8.78 -24.76 -4.20
C PRO A 254 -8.90 -26.25 -3.89
N ASP A 255 -10.07 -26.83 -3.93
CA ASP A 255 -10.25 -28.27 -3.63
C ASP A 255 -9.59 -29.17 -4.69
N ALA A 256 -9.62 -28.75 -5.98
CA ALA A 256 -8.92 -29.45 -7.05
C ALA A 256 -7.39 -29.39 -6.86
N LEU A 257 -6.86 -28.21 -6.57
CA LEU A 257 -5.43 -28.04 -6.25
C LEU A 257 -5.02 -28.87 -5.03
N LEU A 258 -5.80 -28.85 -3.96
CA LEU A 258 -5.53 -29.64 -2.75
C LEU A 258 -5.46 -31.14 -3.06
N THR A 259 -6.38 -31.66 -3.87
CA THR A 259 -6.36 -33.07 -4.33
C THR A 259 -5.07 -33.40 -5.07
N SER A 260 -4.62 -32.52 -5.96
CA SER A 260 -3.37 -32.68 -6.71
C SER A 260 -2.15 -32.63 -5.81
N LEU A 261 -2.10 -31.73 -4.82
CA LEU A 261 -1.02 -31.61 -3.84
C LEU A 261 -0.94 -32.85 -2.94
N TRP A 262 -2.07 -33.37 -2.45
CA TRP A 262 -2.14 -34.60 -1.68
C TRP A 262 -1.66 -35.80 -2.48
N THR A 263 -2.08 -35.91 -3.73
CA THR A 263 -1.63 -36.97 -4.65
C THR A 263 -0.11 -36.91 -4.85
N ALA A 264 0.43 -35.72 -5.13
CA ALA A 264 1.87 -35.53 -5.28
C ALA A 264 2.67 -35.83 -4.01
N SER A 265 2.08 -35.61 -2.84
CA SER A 265 2.71 -35.91 -1.55
C SER A 265 2.78 -37.44 -1.29
N THR A 266 1.89 -38.22 -1.92
CA THR A 266 1.87 -39.67 -1.74
C THR A 266 3.10 -40.29 -2.39
N GLY A 267 3.94 -41.01 -1.59
CA GLY A 267 5.19 -41.63 -2.08
C GLY A 267 6.40 -40.68 -2.18
N ALA A 268 6.24 -39.36 -1.98
CA ALA A 268 7.36 -38.41 -2.01
C ALA A 268 8.35 -38.65 -0.83
N PRO A 269 9.64 -38.29 -1.01
CA PRO A 269 10.64 -38.35 0.08
C PRO A 269 10.24 -37.49 1.28
N ALA A 270 10.70 -37.83 2.48
CA ALA A 270 10.30 -37.16 3.73
C ALA A 270 10.50 -35.63 3.70
N LYS A 271 11.59 -35.14 3.11
CA LYS A 271 11.87 -33.71 2.97
C LYS A 271 10.83 -33.01 2.08
N VAL A 272 10.47 -33.62 0.94
CA VAL A 272 9.46 -33.11 0.03
C VAL A 272 8.08 -33.12 0.67
N LYS A 273 7.72 -34.23 1.35
CA LYS A 273 6.47 -34.31 2.13
C LYS A 273 6.32 -33.19 3.15
N SER A 274 7.41 -32.84 3.83
CA SER A 274 7.39 -31.74 4.81
C SER A 274 7.10 -30.40 4.15
N ILE A 275 7.64 -30.14 2.96
CA ILE A 275 7.36 -28.90 2.19
C ILE A 275 5.91 -28.91 1.71
N LEU A 276 5.50 -29.98 0.99
CA LEU A 276 4.13 -30.10 0.51
C LEU A 276 3.09 -30.00 1.62
N GLY A 277 3.39 -30.56 2.81
CA GLY A 277 2.50 -30.47 3.97
C GLY A 277 2.27 -29.01 4.43
N ARG A 278 3.26 -28.15 4.35
CA ARG A 278 3.10 -26.72 4.65
C ARG A 278 2.21 -26.03 3.64
N GLU A 279 2.44 -26.29 2.34
CA GLU A 279 1.66 -25.70 1.25
C GLU A 279 0.21 -26.19 1.29
N ILE A 280 -0.03 -27.49 1.52
CA ILE A 280 -1.37 -28.06 1.71
C ILE A 280 -2.08 -27.36 2.89
N ASN A 281 -1.42 -27.21 4.03
CA ASN A 281 -2.00 -26.55 5.19
C ASN A 281 -2.37 -25.09 4.88
N TYR A 282 -1.55 -24.37 4.11
CA TYR A 282 -1.85 -23.02 3.69
C TYR A 282 -3.13 -22.98 2.83
N PHE A 283 -3.21 -23.79 1.78
CA PHE A 283 -4.40 -23.82 0.90
C PHE A 283 -5.65 -24.32 1.63
N ASP A 284 -5.56 -25.32 2.49
CA ASP A 284 -6.70 -25.82 3.27
C ASP A 284 -7.22 -24.75 4.26
N LYS A 285 -6.31 -24.07 4.96
CA LYS A 285 -6.65 -22.96 5.87
C LYS A 285 -7.37 -21.82 5.17
N HIS A 286 -6.98 -21.53 3.93
CA HIS A 286 -7.46 -20.37 3.19
C HIS A 286 -8.48 -20.70 2.08
N LYS A 287 -8.88 -21.95 1.92
CA LYS A 287 -9.73 -22.40 0.81
C LYS A 287 -11.02 -21.62 0.61
N GLN A 288 -11.63 -21.11 1.68
CA GLN A 288 -12.84 -20.30 1.58
C GLN A 288 -12.58 -18.93 0.94
N ARG A 289 -11.36 -18.39 1.12
CA ARG A 289 -10.90 -17.11 0.57
C ARG A 289 -10.28 -17.23 -0.82
N MET A 290 -10.16 -18.45 -1.34
CA MET A 290 -9.54 -18.79 -2.63
C MET A 290 -10.53 -19.38 -3.63
N GLN A 291 -11.83 -19.08 -3.49
CA GLN A 291 -12.87 -19.55 -4.42
C GLN A 291 -12.81 -18.76 -5.73
N TYR A 292 -11.61 -18.70 -6.37
CA TYR A 292 -11.37 -17.84 -7.53
C TYR A 292 -12.31 -18.03 -8.70
N PRO A 293 -12.79 -19.25 -9.06
CA PRO A 293 -13.77 -19.40 -10.13
C PRO A 293 -15.05 -18.61 -9.86
N LYS A 294 -15.56 -18.68 -8.63
CA LYS A 294 -16.78 -17.95 -8.20
C LYS A 294 -16.53 -16.45 -8.12
N LEU A 295 -15.38 -16.07 -7.55
CA LEU A 295 -15.00 -14.66 -7.39
C LEU A 295 -14.85 -13.98 -8.76
N ARG A 296 -14.17 -14.62 -9.72
CA ARG A 296 -14.00 -14.10 -11.07
C ARG A 296 -15.34 -14.00 -11.82
N ALA A 297 -16.19 -15.02 -11.71
CA ALA A 297 -17.51 -14.99 -12.32
C ALA A 297 -18.39 -13.86 -11.76
N ALA A 298 -18.20 -13.48 -10.49
CA ALA A 298 -18.87 -12.34 -9.86
C ALA A 298 -18.16 -10.99 -10.09
N GLY A 299 -17.12 -10.95 -10.93
CA GLY A 299 -16.41 -9.72 -11.29
C GLY A 299 -15.53 -9.15 -10.16
N TYR A 300 -15.03 -9.99 -9.26
CA TYR A 300 -14.06 -9.54 -8.25
C TYR A 300 -12.64 -9.50 -8.82
N HIS A 301 -11.90 -8.45 -8.43
CA HIS A 301 -10.47 -8.38 -8.61
C HIS A 301 -9.80 -9.28 -7.56
N ILE A 302 -8.98 -10.24 -8.00
CA ILE A 302 -8.42 -11.29 -7.14
C ILE A 302 -6.91 -11.13 -6.89
N GLY A 303 -6.28 -10.06 -7.39
CA GLY A 303 -4.85 -9.82 -7.27
C GLY A 303 -4.52 -8.52 -6.54
N SER A 304 -3.41 -8.49 -5.83
CA SER A 304 -2.93 -7.33 -5.05
C SER A 304 -2.04 -6.37 -5.84
N GLY A 305 -2.05 -6.42 -7.17
CA GLY A 305 -1.16 -5.62 -8.02
C GLY A 305 -1.13 -4.11 -7.69
N SER A 306 -2.20 -3.57 -7.10
CA SER A 306 -2.24 -2.18 -6.62
C SER A 306 -1.34 -1.95 -5.40
N VAL A 307 -1.34 -2.84 -4.41
CA VAL A 307 -0.47 -2.73 -3.22
C VAL A 307 0.96 -3.14 -3.53
N GLU A 308 1.19 -4.15 -4.34
CA GLU A 308 2.54 -4.50 -4.81
C GLU A 308 3.20 -3.35 -5.59
N SER A 309 2.44 -2.71 -6.49
CA SER A 309 2.89 -1.51 -7.19
C SER A 309 3.21 -0.38 -6.21
N ALA A 310 2.43 -0.23 -5.12
CA ALA A 310 2.71 0.73 -4.07
C ALA A 310 4.00 0.40 -3.32
N CYS A 311 4.21 -0.86 -2.92
CA CYS A 311 5.45 -1.30 -2.28
C CYS A 311 6.67 -0.99 -3.15
N LYS A 312 6.60 -1.30 -4.45
CA LYS A 312 7.68 -1.02 -5.40
C LYS A 312 7.92 0.49 -5.61
N ARG A 313 6.86 1.28 -5.79
CA ARG A 313 6.96 2.72 -6.13
C ARG A 313 7.12 3.63 -4.92
N ILE A 314 6.45 3.33 -3.80
CA ILE A 314 6.47 4.19 -2.61
C ILE A 314 7.66 3.83 -1.71
N ILE A 315 8.02 2.56 -1.61
CA ILE A 315 9.08 2.09 -0.73
C ILE A 315 10.36 1.76 -1.49
N GLY A 316 10.29 0.93 -2.53
CA GLY A 316 11.47 0.39 -3.21
C GLY A 316 12.19 1.37 -4.14
N ALA A 317 11.55 2.46 -4.56
CA ALA A 317 12.16 3.47 -5.43
C ALA A 317 12.94 4.55 -4.67
N ARG A 318 13.17 4.41 -3.36
CA ARG A 318 13.77 5.45 -2.50
C ARG A 318 14.99 4.96 -1.74
#